data_b8f7f0ce9228c2d13e4dbbbc533faedf
#
_entry.id   b8f7f0ce9228c2d13e4dbbbc533faedf
#
_cell.length_a   1.000
_cell.length_b   1.000
_cell.length_c   1.000
_cell.angle_alpha   90.00
_cell.angle_beta   90.00
_cell.angle_gamma   90.00
#
_symmetry.space_group_name_H-M   'P 1'
#
loop_
_entity.id
_entity.type
_entity.pdbx_description
1 polymer ?
#
loop_
_entity_poly.entity_id
_entity_poly.type
_entity_poly.pdbx_seq_one_letter_code
_entity_poly.pdbx_strand_id
1 'polypeptide(L)'
;MRLVKPFLVTSIVAALTLSCSPKIAPIVSTNPVNIDQTLLKTTPIKEEDLNRWSHLDIVKDTIPGMSVDKAYAEFLKGKKGTKIIVGVIDSGIDIDHEDLKGKIWTNKKEIAGNKKDDDNNGYVDDIHGWNFLGDAENENLELTRIVKKGDVNSPDYAAAKAELEENLAQMNQQKPQVDMIAKAEKNVRTYLKKEKYTLADIKSITTTDTELSQSKAIMTQIATQAGENFQEEINSYINYIYDQLNYNLNVNFDGRAAVGDNPNDINDKKYGNGNVKGPDFLKGEHGTHVSGIIAQNRGNKKGGDGVVANNVEIMAIRAVPNGDEYDKDIALAIRYAVDNGAKVINGSFGKDYSPNKEWVFDAIKYAASKDVLFVHAAGNDGKNIDIAPNFPNDSKDKITEISDNVLTIGALNNQCGVKLVAPFSNFGKVNVDVFAPGMQIYATVPNNKYKMEQGTSMASPNVAGVAALIRSYYPNLTASEVKHIIMDSGTAIPYEVIVGEEKTKMPFSETCVSGKIVNAYNALIMAEKLSKSKK
;
A
#
# COMPACT_ATOMS: atom_id res chain seq x y z
N MET A 1 -82.96 6.68 -10.66
CA MET A 1 -82.48 6.29 -9.31
C MET A 1 -81.36 5.27 -9.47
N ARG A 2 -80.11 5.71 -9.48
CA ARG A 2 -78.92 4.83 -9.55
C ARG A 2 -78.05 5.13 -8.32
N LEU A 3 -77.91 4.14 -7.47
CA LEU A 3 -77.11 4.15 -6.27
C LEU A 3 -75.62 4.14 -6.65
N VAL A 4 -74.89 5.11 -6.15
CA VAL A 4 -73.43 5.18 -6.23
C VAL A 4 -72.86 4.60 -4.93
N LYS A 5 -72.06 3.54 -5.02
CA LYS A 5 -71.32 2.96 -3.90
C LYS A 5 -70.05 3.78 -3.68
N PRO A 6 -69.63 4.06 -2.42
CA PRO A 6 -68.37 4.70 -2.17
C PRO A 6 -67.21 3.69 -2.25
N PHE A 7 -66.17 4.04 -2.99
CA PHE A 7 -64.87 3.36 -3.00
C PHE A 7 -64.07 3.73 -1.73
N LEU A 8 -63.73 2.73 -0.96
CA LEU A 8 -62.85 2.85 0.18
C LEU A 8 -61.41 2.84 -0.36
N VAL A 9 -60.72 3.96 -0.31
CA VAL A 9 -59.28 4.07 -0.62
C VAL A 9 -58.49 3.74 0.66
N THR A 10 -57.94 2.54 0.70
CA THR A 10 -57.00 2.13 1.77
C THR A 10 -55.62 2.72 1.45
N SER A 11 -55.27 3.81 2.14
CA SER A 11 -53.92 4.38 2.06
C SER A 11 -52.92 3.48 2.81
N ILE A 12 -52.07 2.78 2.06
CA ILE A 12 -50.90 2.09 2.62
C ILE A 12 -49.86 3.19 2.89
N VAL A 13 -49.70 3.53 4.15
CA VAL A 13 -48.57 4.31 4.62
C VAL A 13 -47.35 3.38 4.66
N ALA A 14 -46.50 3.45 3.63
CA ALA A 14 -45.20 2.86 3.66
C ALA A 14 -44.34 3.67 4.65
N ALA A 15 -44.08 3.11 5.81
CA ALA A 15 -43.11 3.67 6.74
C ALA A 15 -41.72 3.45 6.15
N LEU A 16 -41.17 4.46 5.48
CA LEU A 16 -39.78 4.58 5.17
C LEU A 16 -39.03 4.76 6.50
N THR A 17 -38.50 3.67 7.04
CA THR A 17 -37.49 3.73 8.11
C THR A 17 -36.20 4.28 7.47
N LEU A 18 -36.04 5.59 7.50
CA LEU A 18 -34.76 6.22 7.31
C LEU A 18 -33.85 5.73 8.43
N SER A 19 -32.97 4.80 8.10
CA SER A 19 -31.84 4.44 8.95
C SER A 19 -30.91 5.65 8.99
N CYS A 20 -31.17 6.57 9.89
CA CYS A 20 -30.20 7.59 10.28
C CYS A 20 -29.12 6.90 11.09
N SER A 21 -28.03 6.46 10.47
CA SER A 21 -26.79 6.26 11.19
C SER A 21 -26.47 7.56 11.90
N PRO A 22 -26.24 7.58 13.23
CA PRO A 22 -25.92 8.82 13.93
C PRO A 22 -24.62 9.37 13.36
N LYS A 23 -24.69 10.50 12.67
CA LYS A 23 -23.48 11.24 12.28
C LYS A 23 -22.75 11.57 13.57
N ILE A 24 -21.59 10.94 13.78
CA ILE A 24 -20.73 11.25 14.92
C ILE A 24 -20.28 12.69 14.72
N ALA A 25 -20.67 13.57 15.63
CA ALA A 25 -20.18 14.95 15.58
C ALA A 25 -18.65 14.92 15.67
N PRO A 26 -17.95 15.64 14.79
CA PRO A 26 -16.50 15.68 14.81
C PRO A 26 -16.04 16.05 16.22
N ILE A 27 -15.08 15.32 16.76
CA ILE A 27 -14.41 15.75 17.98
C ILE A 27 -13.56 16.94 17.58
N VAL A 28 -14.08 18.13 17.88
CA VAL A 28 -13.23 19.29 17.99
C VAL A 28 -12.23 18.96 19.10
N SER A 29 -10.92 18.90 18.79
CA SER A 29 -9.91 18.80 19.83
C SER A 29 -10.24 19.87 20.89
N THR A 30 -10.06 19.56 22.15
CA THR A 30 -10.37 20.48 23.26
C THR A 30 -9.63 21.82 23.15
N ASN A 31 -8.61 21.90 22.33
CA ASN A 31 -7.98 23.13 21.82
C ASN A 31 -7.95 23.02 20.29
N PRO A 32 -8.78 23.78 19.56
CA PRO A 32 -8.66 23.87 18.13
C PRO A 32 -7.25 24.40 17.80
N VAL A 33 -6.42 23.53 17.26
CA VAL A 33 -5.08 23.92 16.84
C VAL A 33 -5.24 24.73 15.59
N ASN A 34 -4.99 26.03 15.68
CA ASN A 34 -4.84 26.86 14.50
C ASN A 34 -3.47 26.60 13.89
N ILE A 35 -3.39 25.67 12.94
CA ILE A 35 -2.15 25.34 12.26
C ILE A 35 -1.63 26.47 11.35
N ASP A 36 -2.46 27.48 11.02
CA ASP A 36 -2.00 28.69 10.32
C ASP A 36 -0.96 29.48 11.15
N GLN A 37 -1.02 29.34 12.47
CA GLN A 37 -0.06 29.95 13.40
C GLN A 37 1.06 28.98 13.83
N THR A 38 1.03 27.73 13.37
CA THR A 38 2.08 26.76 13.68
C THR A 38 3.33 27.13 12.88
N LEU A 39 4.45 27.30 13.56
CA LEU A 39 5.74 27.51 12.91
C LEU A 39 6.07 26.28 12.07
N LEU A 40 6.07 26.45 10.75
CA LEU A 40 6.48 25.40 9.83
C LEU A 40 7.99 25.18 9.95
N LYS A 41 8.42 23.91 9.99
CA LYS A 41 9.84 23.59 10.00
C LYS A 41 10.45 23.98 8.65
N THR A 42 11.36 24.94 8.68
CA THR A 42 12.06 25.46 7.49
C THR A 42 13.46 24.89 7.33
N THR A 43 13.98 24.24 8.38
CA THR A 43 15.30 23.58 8.37
C THR A 43 15.16 22.11 8.00
N PRO A 44 16.17 21.47 7.40
CA PRO A 44 16.16 20.04 7.16
C PRO A 44 15.87 19.25 8.45
N ILE A 45 15.10 18.18 8.32
CA ILE A 45 14.82 17.26 9.41
C ILE A 45 16.13 16.54 9.77
N LYS A 46 16.39 16.35 11.05
CA LYS A 46 17.53 15.53 11.50
C LYS A 46 17.29 14.07 11.17
N GLU A 47 18.35 13.30 10.93
CA GLU A 47 18.24 11.88 10.59
C GLU A 47 17.43 11.07 11.63
N GLU A 48 17.62 11.34 12.91
CA GLU A 48 16.86 10.73 14.00
C GLU A 48 15.36 11.02 13.94
N ASP A 49 14.98 12.24 13.55
CA ASP A 49 13.60 12.66 13.36
C ASP A 49 13.05 12.08 12.04
N LEU A 50 13.88 12.01 10.98
CA LEU A 50 13.50 11.49 9.69
C LEU A 50 13.12 10.01 9.76
N ASN A 51 13.88 9.20 10.52
CA ASN A 51 13.62 7.77 10.67
C ASN A 51 12.28 7.47 11.37
N ARG A 52 11.64 8.46 11.97
CA ARG A 52 10.38 8.29 12.70
C ARG A 52 9.36 9.41 12.48
N TRP A 53 9.56 10.24 11.46
CA TRP A 53 8.73 11.42 11.26
C TRP A 53 7.23 11.12 11.13
N SER A 54 6.87 9.94 10.62
CA SER A 54 5.47 9.48 10.51
C SER A 54 4.76 9.38 11.86
N HIS A 55 5.50 9.25 12.95
CA HIS A 55 4.97 9.13 14.32
C HIS A 55 4.88 10.46 15.08
N LEU A 56 5.51 11.52 14.56
CA LEU A 56 5.61 12.82 15.20
C LEU A 56 4.30 13.62 15.11
N ASP A 57 4.23 14.72 15.86
CA ASP A 57 3.00 15.55 15.99
C ASP A 57 3.21 16.90 15.29
N ILE A 58 2.24 17.29 14.46
CA ILE A 58 2.34 18.53 13.68
C ILE A 58 2.44 19.80 14.55
N VAL A 59 1.85 19.77 15.74
CA VAL A 59 1.83 20.91 16.65
C VAL A 59 3.08 20.94 17.51
N LYS A 60 3.37 19.82 18.17
CA LYS A 60 4.51 19.71 19.09
C LYS A 60 5.85 19.69 18.38
N ASP A 61 5.93 18.91 17.31
CA ASP A 61 7.19 18.63 16.61
C ASP A 61 7.34 19.43 15.31
N THR A 62 6.27 20.13 14.88
CA THR A 62 6.18 20.88 13.62
C THR A 62 6.43 20.02 12.37
N ILE A 63 6.12 18.72 12.46
CA ILE A 63 6.29 17.72 11.40
C ILE A 63 4.91 17.05 11.16
N PRO A 64 4.46 16.92 9.89
CA PRO A 64 3.12 16.44 9.56
C PRO A 64 2.97 14.91 9.69
N GLY A 65 3.40 14.36 10.83
CA GLY A 65 3.20 12.97 11.19
C GLY A 65 1.82 12.71 11.78
N MET A 66 1.58 11.47 12.20
CA MET A 66 0.27 10.99 12.64
C MET A 66 0.06 11.07 14.16
N SER A 67 0.92 11.73 14.92
CA SER A 67 0.82 11.85 16.40
C SER A 67 0.80 10.50 17.15
N VAL A 68 1.44 9.47 16.59
CA VAL A 68 1.47 8.12 17.18
C VAL A 68 2.23 8.13 18.51
N ASP A 69 3.38 8.80 18.57
CA ASP A 69 4.18 8.89 19.81
C ASP A 69 3.41 9.58 20.93
N LYS A 70 2.69 10.64 20.60
CA LYS A 70 1.80 11.33 21.53
C LYS A 70 0.70 10.42 22.03
N ALA A 71 0.10 9.62 21.14
CA ALA A 71 -0.92 8.65 21.52
C ALA A 71 -0.40 7.63 22.55
N TYR A 72 0.80 7.10 22.37
CA TYR A 72 1.42 6.19 23.33
C TYR A 72 1.78 6.86 24.65
N ALA A 73 2.35 8.07 24.59
CA ALA A 73 2.83 8.78 25.77
C ALA A 73 1.69 9.27 26.69
N GLU A 74 0.62 9.79 26.08
CA GLU A 74 -0.42 10.52 26.82
C GLU A 74 -1.73 9.74 26.98
N PHE A 75 -2.09 8.89 25.99
CA PHE A 75 -3.43 8.28 25.95
C PHE A 75 -3.44 6.78 26.23
N LEU A 76 -2.49 6.02 25.67
CA LEU A 76 -2.45 4.56 25.78
C LEU A 76 -1.70 4.06 27.02
N LYS A 77 -1.01 4.93 27.75
CA LYS A 77 -0.23 4.56 28.92
C LYS A 77 -1.11 3.83 29.96
N GLY A 78 -0.74 2.59 30.29
CA GLY A 78 -1.46 1.75 31.24
C GLY A 78 -2.74 1.08 30.72
N LYS A 79 -3.16 1.36 29.48
CA LYS A 79 -4.29 0.66 28.84
C LYS A 79 -3.82 -0.68 28.25
N LYS A 80 -4.72 -1.65 28.22
CA LYS A 80 -4.49 -2.96 27.62
C LYS A 80 -5.35 -3.09 26.38
N GLY A 81 -4.74 -3.41 25.24
CA GLY A 81 -5.43 -3.77 24.01
C GLY A 81 -5.53 -5.28 23.82
N THR A 82 -6.38 -5.70 22.91
CA THR A 82 -6.49 -7.08 22.44
C THR A 82 -5.66 -7.25 21.17
N LYS A 83 -5.23 -8.49 20.89
CA LYS A 83 -4.46 -8.79 19.70
C LYS A 83 -5.34 -8.70 18.44
N ILE A 84 -4.85 -8.03 17.40
CA ILE A 84 -5.53 -7.84 16.12
C ILE A 84 -4.68 -8.45 15.01
N ILE A 85 -5.32 -9.18 14.10
CA ILE A 85 -4.67 -9.70 12.89
C ILE A 85 -4.85 -8.67 11.78
N VAL A 86 -3.73 -8.30 11.17
CA VAL A 86 -3.68 -7.49 9.95
C VAL A 86 -3.23 -8.38 8.80
N GLY A 87 -4.09 -8.57 7.80
CA GLY A 87 -3.71 -9.22 6.55
C GLY A 87 -2.90 -8.25 5.69
N VAL A 88 -1.68 -8.60 5.34
CA VAL A 88 -0.85 -7.82 4.41
C VAL A 88 -0.80 -8.59 3.10
N ILE A 89 -1.52 -8.05 2.09
CA ILE A 89 -1.52 -8.57 0.72
C ILE A 89 -0.44 -7.83 -0.04
N ASP A 90 0.64 -8.54 -0.43
CA ASP A 90 1.82 -7.89 -1.00
C ASP A 90 2.71 -8.89 -1.80
N SER A 91 3.96 -8.50 -2.10
CA SER A 91 4.94 -9.26 -2.89
C SER A 91 5.60 -10.44 -2.15
N GLY A 92 5.33 -10.60 -0.85
CA GLY A 92 5.96 -11.53 0.08
C GLY A 92 6.54 -10.78 1.28
N ILE A 93 6.82 -11.51 2.38
CA ILE A 93 7.28 -10.93 3.64
C ILE A 93 8.42 -11.78 4.20
N ASP A 94 9.54 -11.17 4.55
CA ASP A 94 10.59 -11.84 5.34
C ASP A 94 10.12 -12.03 6.78
N ILE A 95 9.35 -13.10 7.00
CA ILE A 95 8.74 -13.44 8.30
C ILE A 95 9.78 -13.76 9.38
N ASP A 96 11.04 -13.97 9.01
CA ASP A 96 12.14 -14.25 9.92
C ASP A 96 12.91 -12.99 10.33
N HIS A 97 12.51 -11.82 9.82
CA HIS A 97 13.16 -10.55 10.16
C HIS A 97 13.14 -10.31 11.67
N GLU A 98 14.32 -10.00 12.27
CA GLU A 98 14.50 -9.90 13.72
C GLU A 98 13.53 -8.88 14.37
N ASP A 99 13.18 -7.83 13.67
CA ASP A 99 12.31 -6.75 14.16
C ASP A 99 10.81 -7.03 13.96
N LEU A 100 10.47 -8.10 13.22
CA LEU A 100 9.12 -8.65 13.12
C LEU A 100 8.91 -9.87 14.04
N LYS A 101 9.93 -10.22 14.85
CA LYS A 101 9.85 -11.37 15.76
C LYS A 101 8.70 -11.20 16.76
N GLY A 102 7.82 -12.22 16.80
CA GLY A 102 6.63 -12.23 17.66
C GLY A 102 5.44 -11.41 17.12
N LYS A 103 5.56 -10.94 15.86
CA LYS A 103 4.51 -10.18 15.15
C LYS A 103 3.87 -10.96 14.00
N ILE A 104 4.41 -12.10 13.65
CA ILE A 104 3.88 -12.90 12.54
C ILE A 104 2.73 -13.77 13.04
N TRP A 105 1.62 -13.72 12.33
CA TRP A 105 0.47 -14.60 12.58
C TRP A 105 0.83 -16.06 12.36
N THR A 106 0.20 -16.93 13.12
CA THR A 106 0.34 -18.38 12.97
C THR A 106 -1.02 -19.03 13.00
N ASN A 107 -1.34 -19.80 11.96
CA ASN A 107 -2.50 -20.67 11.93
C ASN A 107 -2.29 -21.83 12.91
N LYS A 108 -2.90 -21.73 14.08
CA LYS A 108 -2.75 -22.72 15.15
C LYS A 108 -3.50 -24.03 14.89
N LYS A 109 -4.28 -24.09 13.84
CA LYS A 109 -5.04 -25.29 13.47
C LYS A 109 -4.22 -26.17 12.51
N GLU A 110 -3.16 -25.62 11.90
CA GLU A 110 -2.26 -26.32 11.01
C GLU A 110 -1.07 -26.96 11.76
N ILE A 111 -0.61 -28.10 11.27
CA ILE A 111 0.58 -28.80 11.75
C ILE A 111 1.68 -28.65 10.71
N ALA A 112 2.66 -27.80 10.98
CA ALA A 112 3.67 -27.39 10.02
C ALA A 112 4.40 -28.58 9.36
N GLY A 113 4.46 -28.57 8.03
CA GLY A 113 5.26 -29.49 7.22
C GLY A 113 4.68 -30.89 7.06
N ASN A 114 3.42 -31.12 7.46
CA ASN A 114 2.79 -32.44 7.31
C ASN A 114 2.14 -32.65 5.93
N LYS A 115 2.10 -31.63 5.07
CA LYS A 115 1.51 -31.59 3.71
C LYS A 115 0.01 -31.92 3.69
N LYS A 116 -0.70 -31.53 4.73
CA LYS A 116 -2.15 -31.66 4.84
C LYS A 116 -2.75 -30.31 5.17
N ASP A 117 -3.96 -30.14 4.75
CA ASP A 117 -4.86 -29.06 5.17
C ASP A 117 -5.60 -29.58 6.42
N ASP A 118 -5.06 -29.29 7.61
CA ASP A 118 -5.55 -29.85 8.87
C ASP A 118 -6.86 -29.15 9.33
N ASP A 119 -7.10 -27.92 8.93
CA ASP A 119 -8.32 -27.18 9.27
C ASP A 119 -9.40 -27.18 8.17
N ASN A 120 -9.12 -27.84 7.04
CA ASN A 120 -10.00 -27.97 5.89
C ASN A 120 -10.46 -26.62 5.31
N ASN A 121 -9.58 -25.62 5.32
CA ASN A 121 -9.83 -24.31 4.76
C ASN A 121 -9.52 -24.22 3.25
N GLY A 122 -8.89 -25.25 2.67
CA GLY A 122 -8.49 -25.36 1.27
C GLY A 122 -7.03 -25.01 1.00
N TYR A 123 -6.23 -24.69 2.03
CA TYR A 123 -4.84 -24.21 1.95
C TYR A 123 -3.92 -25.11 2.78
N VAL A 124 -3.09 -25.89 2.11
CA VAL A 124 -2.20 -26.89 2.75
C VAL A 124 -1.01 -26.22 3.43
N ASP A 125 -0.78 -26.50 4.72
CA ASP A 125 0.33 -25.93 5.50
C ASP A 125 0.39 -24.37 5.45
N ASP A 126 -0.73 -23.67 5.54
CA ASP A 126 -0.82 -22.21 5.53
C ASP A 126 -0.46 -21.59 6.90
N ILE A 127 0.70 -21.96 7.42
CA ILE A 127 1.15 -21.67 8.80
C ILE A 127 1.21 -20.15 9.10
N HIS A 128 1.67 -19.34 8.16
CA HIS A 128 1.84 -17.89 8.35
C HIS A 128 1.02 -17.05 7.37
N GLY A 129 0.21 -17.70 6.55
CA GLY A 129 -0.56 -17.11 5.47
C GLY A 129 -0.46 -17.95 4.20
N TRP A 130 -0.74 -17.35 3.05
CA TRP A 130 -0.77 -18.04 1.78
C TRP A 130 -0.07 -17.28 0.66
N ASN A 131 0.57 -18.00 -0.24
CA ASN A 131 1.21 -17.51 -1.45
C ASN A 131 0.38 -17.92 -2.67
N PHE A 132 -0.41 -17.00 -3.21
CA PHE A 132 -1.20 -17.20 -4.43
C PHE A 132 -0.37 -17.24 -5.70
N LEU A 133 0.85 -16.76 -5.67
CA LEU A 133 1.75 -16.75 -6.83
C LEU A 133 2.58 -18.04 -6.98
N GLY A 134 2.52 -18.94 -6.00
CA GLY A 134 3.38 -20.13 -6.02
C GLY A 134 4.84 -19.77 -6.26
N ASP A 135 5.44 -20.34 -7.31
CA ASP A 135 6.83 -20.07 -7.70
C ASP A 135 6.97 -18.96 -8.75
N ALA A 136 5.87 -18.30 -9.14
CA ALA A 136 5.93 -17.15 -10.03
C ALA A 136 6.51 -15.91 -9.32
N GLU A 137 7.38 -15.18 -10.02
CA GLU A 137 7.97 -13.94 -9.54
C GLU A 137 7.61 -12.76 -10.44
N ASN A 138 7.65 -12.96 -11.75
CA ASN A 138 7.39 -11.94 -12.75
C ASN A 138 6.05 -12.20 -13.45
N GLU A 139 5.38 -11.13 -13.85
CA GLU A 139 4.10 -11.20 -14.54
C GLU A 139 3.98 -10.07 -15.58
N ASN A 140 3.06 -10.22 -16.53
CA ASN A 140 2.68 -9.13 -17.42
C ASN A 140 1.95 -8.02 -16.66
N LEU A 141 2.03 -6.78 -17.14
CA LEU A 141 1.05 -5.76 -16.81
C LEU A 141 -0.33 -6.16 -17.37
N GLU A 142 -1.39 -5.68 -16.76
CA GLU A 142 -2.76 -6.02 -17.19
C GLU A 142 -3.03 -5.58 -18.64
N LEU A 143 -2.54 -4.40 -19.04
CA LEU A 143 -2.63 -3.94 -20.42
C LEU A 143 -2.01 -4.94 -21.41
N THR A 144 -0.89 -5.57 -21.04
CA THR A 144 -0.23 -6.60 -21.86
C THR A 144 -1.08 -7.86 -21.94
N ARG A 145 -1.70 -8.29 -20.83
CA ARG A 145 -2.63 -9.44 -20.78
C ARG A 145 -3.87 -9.21 -21.64
N ILE A 146 -4.43 -7.99 -21.61
CA ILE A 146 -5.57 -7.60 -22.46
C ILE A 146 -5.21 -7.70 -23.95
N VAL A 147 -4.04 -7.18 -24.33
CA VAL A 147 -3.58 -7.25 -25.74
C VAL A 147 -3.26 -8.69 -26.14
N LYS A 148 -2.58 -9.46 -25.28
CA LYS A 148 -2.26 -10.89 -25.49
C LYS A 148 -3.52 -11.74 -25.71
N LYS A 149 -4.60 -11.46 -24.99
CA LYS A 149 -5.90 -12.14 -25.14
C LYS A 149 -6.53 -11.89 -26.51
N GLY A 150 -6.27 -10.74 -27.14
CA GLY A 150 -6.67 -10.42 -28.51
C GLY A 150 -8.17 -10.17 -28.71
N ASP A 151 -8.95 -9.94 -27.65
CA ASP A 151 -10.37 -9.61 -27.76
C ASP A 151 -10.55 -8.12 -28.14
N VAL A 152 -10.56 -7.87 -29.43
CA VAL A 152 -10.70 -6.50 -30.00
C VAL A 152 -12.03 -5.82 -29.66
N ASN A 153 -13.04 -6.56 -29.18
CA ASN A 153 -14.33 -6.04 -28.76
C ASN A 153 -14.35 -5.67 -27.26
N SER A 154 -13.29 -6.00 -26.51
CA SER A 154 -13.17 -5.56 -25.13
C SER A 154 -13.11 -4.02 -25.07
N PRO A 155 -13.82 -3.38 -24.14
CA PRO A 155 -13.82 -1.93 -24.02
C PRO A 155 -12.42 -1.33 -23.77
N ASP A 156 -11.54 -2.12 -23.12
CA ASP A 156 -10.19 -1.66 -22.75
C ASP A 156 -9.13 -1.97 -23.83
N TYR A 157 -9.45 -2.81 -24.83
CA TYR A 157 -8.44 -3.31 -25.79
C TYR A 157 -7.71 -2.21 -26.56
N ALA A 158 -8.46 -1.24 -27.07
CA ALA A 158 -7.88 -0.19 -27.92
C ALA A 158 -6.93 0.71 -27.10
N ALA A 159 -7.33 1.08 -25.88
CA ALA A 159 -6.52 1.89 -24.97
C ALA A 159 -5.29 1.11 -24.50
N ALA A 160 -5.47 -0.12 -24.02
CA ALA A 160 -4.38 -0.99 -23.59
C ALA A 160 -3.34 -1.25 -24.68
N LYS A 161 -3.80 -1.42 -25.95
CA LYS A 161 -2.90 -1.61 -27.10
C LYS A 161 -2.08 -0.35 -27.39
N ALA A 162 -2.71 0.82 -27.40
CA ALA A 162 -2.02 2.08 -27.66
C ALA A 162 -0.96 2.34 -26.57
N GLU A 163 -1.32 2.13 -25.31
CA GLU A 163 -0.42 2.29 -24.17
C GLU A 163 0.73 1.27 -24.20
N LEU A 164 0.46 0.00 -24.54
CA LEU A 164 1.50 -1.01 -24.71
C LEU A 164 2.51 -0.61 -25.79
N GLU A 165 2.03 -0.14 -26.94
CA GLU A 165 2.89 0.30 -28.07
C GLU A 165 3.75 1.50 -27.65
N GLU A 166 3.19 2.46 -26.93
CA GLU A 166 3.91 3.63 -26.41
C GLU A 166 4.98 3.23 -25.40
N ASN A 167 4.62 2.42 -24.38
CA ASN A 167 5.54 1.95 -23.36
C ASN A 167 6.69 1.12 -23.97
N LEU A 168 6.39 0.21 -24.90
CA LEU A 168 7.41 -0.53 -25.63
C LEU A 168 8.35 0.38 -26.43
N ALA A 169 7.83 1.42 -27.08
CA ALA A 169 8.66 2.38 -27.81
C ALA A 169 9.60 3.13 -26.85
N GLN A 170 9.11 3.58 -25.71
CA GLN A 170 9.92 4.25 -24.69
C GLN A 170 11.02 3.34 -24.12
N MET A 171 10.69 2.09 -23.74
CA MET A 171 11.67 1.14 -23.21
C MET A 171 12.73 0.79 -24.26
N ASN A 172 12.34 0.56 -25.51
CA ASN A 172 13.28 0.28 -26.60
C ASN A 172 14.19 1.47 -26.91
N GLN A 173 13.72 2.71 -26.73
CA GLN A 173 14.56 3.90 -26.88
C GLN A 173 15.62 3.99 -25.77
N GLN A 174 15.31 3.56 -24.55
CA GLN A 174 16.22 3.58 -23.40
C GLN A 174 17.20 2.40 -23.37
N LYS A 175 16.80 1.27 -23.94
CA LYS A 175 17.55 0.00 -23.89
C LYS A 175 19.03 0.14 -24.31
N PRO A 176 19.42 0.80 -25.42
CA PRO A 176 20.84 0.92 -25.80
C PRO A 176 21.70 1.62 -24.73
N GLN A 177 21.16 2.63 -24.06
CA GLN A 177 21.83 3.31 -22.96
C GLN A 177 21.99 2.39 -21.76
N VAL A 178 20.95 1.65 -21.41
CA VAL A 178 20.96 0.68 -20.31
C VAL A 178 21.96 -0.44 -20.59
N ASP A 179 21.98 -1.00 -21.80
CA ASP A 179 22.95 -2.03 -22.21
C ASP A 179 24.41 -1.52 -22.05
N MET A 180 24.66 -0.25 -22.42
CA MET A 180 25.96 0.38 -22.25
C MET A 180 26.35 0.53 -20.76
N ILE A 181 25.41 0.97 -19.90
CA ILE A 181 25.63 1.12 -18.45
C ILE A 181 25.86 -0.26 -17.82
N ALA A 182 25.04 -1.26 -18.13
CA ALA A 182 25.18 -2.62 -17.63
C ALA A 182 26.54 -3.25 -18.01
N LYS A 183 26.97 -3.01 -19.26
CA LYS A 183 28.30 -3.43 -19.71
C LYS A 183 29.42 -2.71 -18.95
N ALA A 184 29.30 -1.42 -18.76
CA ALA A 184 30.30 -0.62 -18.04
C ALA A 184 30.42 -1.05 -16.57
N GLU A 185 29.28 -1.26 -15.90
CA GLU A 185 29.24 -1.78 -14.51
C GLU A 185 29.94 -3.14 -14.42
N LYS A 186 29.58 -4.08 -15.29
CA LYS A 186 30.18 -5.42 -15.33
C LYS A 186 31.71 -5.36 -15.54
N ASN A 187 32.20 -4.54 -16.45
CA ASN A 187 33.62 -4.40 -16.74
C ASN A 187 34.39 -3.82 -15.53
N VAL A 188 33.86 -2.78 -14.90
CA VAL A 188 34.47 -2.17 -13.70
C VAL A 188 34.48 -3.16 -12.54
N ARG A 189 33.36 -3.82 -12.25
CA ARG A 189 33.23 -4.82 -11.19
C ARG A 189 34.20 -6.00 -11.40
N THR A 190 34.28 -6.49 -12.63
CA THR A 190 35.18 -7.58 -12.99
C THR A 190 36.65 -7.21 -12.83
N TYR A 191 37.05 -6.00 -13.22
CA TYR A 191 38.43 -5.50 -13.08
C TYR A 191 38.80 -5.33 -11.61
N LEU A 192 37.91 -4.69 -10.82
CA LEU A 192 38.13 -4.46 -9.40
C LEU A 192 38.04 -5.73 -8.54
N LYS A 193 37.39 -6.79 -9.05
CA LYS A 193 37.08 -8.03 -8.30
C LYS A 193 36.32 -7.72 -7.00
N LYS A 194 35.43 -6.74 -7.02
CA LYS A 194 34.62 -6.29 -5.89
C LYS A 194 33.15 -6.26 -6.29
N GLU A 195 32.28 -6.85 -5.48
CA GLU A 195 30.82 -6.73 -5.66
C GLU A 195 30.33 -5.32 -5.27
N LYS A 196 30.88 -4.74 -4.21
CA LYS A 196 30.66 -3.35 -3.82
C LYS A 196 31.96 -2.56 -3.97
N TYR A 197 31.86 -1.41 -4.64
CA TYR A 197 32.99 -0.52 -4.89
C TYR A 197 32.55 0.95 -4.86
N THR A 198 33.48 1.82 -4.62
CA THR A 198 33.28 3.25 -4.43
C THR A 198 33.74 4.06 -5.65
N LEU A 199 33.36 5.34 -5.71
CA LEU A 199 33.91 6.29 -6.69
C LEU A 199 35.45 6.33 -6.64
N ALA A 200 36.04 6.21 -5.45
CA ALA A 200 37.51 6.17 -5.29
C ALA A 200 38.11 4.91 -5.92
N ASP A 201 37.48 3.76 -5.76
CA ASP A 201 37.88 2.51 -6.44
C ASP A 201 37.85 2.67 -7.96
N ILE A 202 36.76 3.26 -8.53
CA ILE A 202 36.64 3.48 -9.97
C ILE A 202 37.78 4.39 -10.44
N LYS A 203 38.05 5.49 -9.74
CA LYS A 203 39.12 6.43 -10.09
C LYS A 203 40.51 5.81 -10.07
N SER A 204 40.73 4.81 -9.20
CA SER A 204 42.00 4.10 -9.08
C SER A 204 42.34 3.18 -10.26
N ILE A 205 41.38 2.86 -11.13
CA ILE A 205 41.57 2.00 -12.30
C ILE A 205 42.61 2.65 -13.23
N THR A 206 43.68 1.90 -13.53
CA THR A 206 44.67 2.29 -14.53
C THR A 206 44.67 1.24 -15.63
N THR A 207 44.41 1.67 -16.87
CA THR A 207 44.28 0.75 -18.00
C THR A 207 44.63 1.41 -19.32
N THR A 208 45.16 0.63 -20.24
CA THR A 208 45.33 0.98 -21.66
C THR A 208 44.26 0.36 -22.55
N ASP A 209 43.41 -0.51 -21.96
CA ASP A 209 42.28 -1.09 -22.64
C ASP A 209 41.20 -0.03 -22.89
N THR A 210 40.79 0.12 -24.16
CA THR A 210 39.87 1.15 -24.57
C THR A 210 38.47 0.95 -24.00
N GLU A 211 38.00 -0.31 -23.95
CA GLU A 211 36.66 -0.63 -23.45
C GLU A 211 36.56 -0.39 -21.93
N LEU A 212 37.57 -0.82 -21.18
CA LEU A 212 37.60 -0.55 -19.74
C LEU A 212 37.77 0.93 -19.44
N SER A 213 38.53 1.68 -20.25
CA SER A 213 38.66 3.13 -20.13
C SER A 213 37.34 3.86 -20.34
N GLN A 214 36.55 3.46 -21.33
CA GLN A 214 35.19 3.96 -21.55
C GLN A 214 34.27 3.60 -20.38
N SER A 215 34.30 2.36 -19.92
CA SER A 215 33.53 1.88 -18.78
C SER A 215 33.84 2.67 -17.50
N LYS A 216 35.14 2.92 -17.26
CA LYS A 216 35.58 3.80 -16.15
C LYS A 216 34.98 5.21 -16.27
N ALA A 217 34.99 5.80 -17.45
CA ALA A 217 34.45 7.15 -17.66
C ALA A 217 32.95 7.21 -17.37
N ILE A 218 32.16 6.27 -17.90
CA ILE A 218 30.72 6.15 -17.68
C ILE A 218 30.42 6.00 -16.18
N MET A 219 31.04 5.02 -15.52
CA MET A 219 30.80 4.75 -14.11
C MET A 219 31.26 5.86 -13.19
N THR A 220 32.36 6.59 -13.56
CA THR A 220 32.80 7.78 -12.81
C THR A 220 31.76 8.89 -12.89
N GLN A 221 31.19 9.14 -14.06
CA GLN A 221 30.16 10.16 -14.25
C GLN A 221 28.93 9.83 -13.40
N ILE A 222 28.43 8.60 -13.47
CA ILE A 222 27.24 8.17 -12.74
C ILE A 222 27.48 8.25 -11.23
N ALA A 223 28.60 7.67 -10.74
CA ALA A 223 28.91 7.68 -9.32
C ALA A 223 29.16 9.09 -8.75
N THR A 224 29.58 10.05 -9.60
CA THR A 224 29.73 11.45 -9.19
C THR A 224 28.37 12.13 -9.03
N GLN A 225 27.38 11.78 -9.85
CA GLN A 225 26.04 12.37 -9.83
C GLN A 225 25.14 11.73 -8.77
N ALA A 226 25.14 10.40 -8.66
CA ALA A 226 24.28 9.64 -7.78
C ALA A 226 24.83 9.46 -6.35
N GLY A 227 26.12 9.74 -6.11
CA GLY A 227 26.72 9.63 -4.77
C GLY A 227 27.00 8.20 -4.33
N GLU A 228 26.87 7.93 -3.03
CA GLU A 228 27.29 6.65 -2.43
C GLU A 228 26.41 5.46 -2.85
N ASN A 229 25.15 5.70 -3.18
CA ASN A 229 24.18 4.64 -3.53
C ASN A 229 24.13 4.34 -5.04
N PHE A 230 25.05 4.87 -5.83
CA PHE A 230 25.02 4.77 -7.29
C PHE A 230 24.88 3.35 -7.84
N GLN A 231 25.44 2.33 -7.18
CA GLN A 231 25.33 0.94 -7.63
C GLN A 231 23.91 0.40 -7.48
N GLU A 232 23.23 0.74 -6.37
CA GLU A 232 21.85 0.33 -6.13
C GLU A 232 20.91 1.01 -7.14
N GLU A 233 21.11 2.31 -7.39
CA GLU A 233 20.33 3.07 -8.38
C GLU A 233 20.52 2.54 -9.80
N ILE A 234 21.76 2.26 -10.20
CA ILE A 234 22.07 1.67 -11.52
C ILE A 234 21.39 0.31 -11.67
N ASN A 235 21.55 -0.57 -10.68
CA ASN A 235 21.00 -1.92 -10.76
C ASN A 235 19.47 -1.88 -10.80
N SER A 236 18.85 -1.01 -10.02
CA SER A 236 17.39 -0.80 -10.04
C SER A 236 16.92 -0.31 -11.42
N TYR A 237 17.62 0.63 -12.03
CA TYR A 237 17.28 1.14 -13.36
C TYR A 237 17.47 0.08 -14.45
N ILE A 238 18.59 -0.68 -14.42
CA ILE A 238 18.86 -1.77 -15.38
C ILE A 238 17.77 -2.84 -15.25
N ASN A 239 17.47 -3.27 -14.04
CA ASN A 239 16.45 -4.29 -13.78
C ASN A 239 15.08 -3.81 -14.24
N TYR A 240 14.70 -2.57 -13.94
CA TYR A 240 13.43 -2.00 -14.38
C TYR A 240 13.26 -2.11 -15.89
N ILE A 241 14.22 -1.63 -16.69
CA ILE A 241 14.10 -1.68 -18.16
C ILE A 241 14.08 -3.11 -18.69
N TYR A 242 14.89 -4.01 -18.14
CA TYR A 242 14.90 -5.41 -18.55
C TYR A 242 13.63 -6.14 -18.14
N ASP A 243 13.10 -5.89 -16.95
CA ASP A 243 11.85 -6.49 -16.49
C ASP A 243 10.67 -6.01 -17.33
N GLN A 244 10.62 -4.70 -17.67
CA GLN A 244 9.61 -4.18 -18.59
C GLN A 244 9.64 -4.91 -19.93
N LEU A 245 10.82 -5.07 -20.55
CA LEU A 245 10.96 -5.67 -21.89
C LEU A 245 10.85 -7.20 -21.90
N ASN A 246 11.31 -7.88 -20.83
CA ASN A 246 11.34 -9.34 -20.78
C ASN A 246 10.05 -9.94 -20.24
N TYR A 247 9.36 -9.23 -19.34
CA TYR A 247 8.21 -9.73 -18.60
C TYR A 247 6.97 -8.84 -18.76
N ASN A 248 7.02 -7.63 -18.23
CA ASN A 248 5.83 -6.80 -18.03
C ASN A 248 5.11 -6.43 -19.33
N LEU A 249 5.85 -6.01 -20.37
CA LEU A 249 5.34 -5.61 -21.67
C LEU A 249 5.46 -6.70 -22.74
N ASN A 250 5.95 -7.89 -22.38
CA ASN A 250 6.22 -8.97 -23.34
C ASN A 250 5.00 -9.87 -23.52
N VAL A 251 4.27 -9.70 -24.62
CA VAL A 251 3.08 -10.53 -24.95
C VAL A 251 3.40 -12.03 -25.09
N ASN A 252 4.65 -12.42 -25.30
CA ASN A 252 5.08 -13.81 -25.41
C ASN A 252 5.46 -14.43 -24.05
N PHE A 253 5.60 -13.62 -23.01
CA PHE A 253 5.90 -14.11 -21.67
C PHE A 253 4.64 -14.69 -21.02
N ASP A 254 4.80 -15.76 -20.25
CA ASP A 254 3.72 -16.40 -19.48
C ASP A 254 4.19 -16.67 -18.05
N GLY A 255 4.01 -15.67 -17.19
CA GLY A 255 4.34 -15.78 -15.76
C GLY A 255 3.42 -16.75 -15.03
N ARG A 256 2.17 -16.88 -15.51
CA ARG A 256 1.15 -17.72 -14.88
C ARG A 256 1.40 -19.22 -15.06
N ALA A 257 2.20 -19.62 -16.05
CA ALA A 257 2.59 -21.03 -16.24
C ALA A 257 3.25 -21.64 -15.00
N ALA A 258 3.98 -20.86 -14.21
CA ALA A 258 4.61 -21.33 -12.97
C ALA A 258 3.60 -21.55 -11.83
N VAL A 259 2.43 -20.94 -11.89
CA VAL A 259 1.35 -21.10 -10.88
C VAL A 259 0.50 -22.34 -11.18
N GLY A 260 0.23 -22.57 -12.45
CA GLY A 260 -0.48 -23.77 -12.94
C GLY A 260 -1.99 -23.74 -12.74
N ASP A 261 -2.59 -22.58 -12.53
CA ASP A 261 -4.03 -22.38 -12.39
C ASP A 261 -4.65 -21.70 -13.62
N ASN A 262 -5.98 -21.59 -13.62
CA ASN A 262 -6.72 -20.79 -14.59
C ASN A 262 -7.05 -19.40 -14.01
N PRO A 263 -6.35 -18.33 -14.38
CA PRO A 263 -6.59 -16.99 -13.83
C PRO A 263 -7.92 -16.37 -14.24
N ASN A 264 -8.63 -16.97 -15.21
CA ASN A 264 -9.94 -16.53 -15.67
C ASN A 264 -11.12 -17.31 -15.03
N ASP A 265 -10.85 -18.17 -14.05
CA ASP A 265 -11.87 -18.89 -13.30
C ASP A 265 -11.69 -18.66 -11.80
N ILE A 266 -12.61 -17.88 -11.20
CA ILE A 266 -12.62 -17.60 -9.75
C ILE A 266 -12.88 -18.86 -8.89
N ASN A 267 -13.40 -19.92 -9.48
CA ASN A 267 -13.68 -21.18 -8.77
C ASN A 267 -12.48 -22.13 -8.74
N ASP A 268 -11.48 -21.90 -9.59
CA ASP A 268 -10.20 -22.60 -9.52
C ASP A 268 -9.36 -22.03 -8.38
N LYS A 269 -9.47 -22.64 -7.18
CA LYS A 269 -8.88 -22.14 -5.92
C LYS A 269 -7.73 -23.00 -5.40
N LYS A 270 -7.43 -24.14 -6.06
CA LYS A 270 -6.43 -25.10 -5.59
C LYS A 270 -5.06 -24.85 -6.23
N TYR A 271 -4.43 -23.74 -5.88
CA TYR A 271 -3.12 -23.35 -6.38
C TYR A 271 -2.35 -22.53 -5.33
N GLY A 272 -1.08 -22.29 -5.58
CA GLY A 272 -0.21 -21.61 -4.64
C GLY A 272 0.41 -22.55 -3.61
N ASN A 273 1.01 -22.00 -2.57
CA ASN A 273 1.67 -22.74 -1.51
C ASN A 273 1.83 -21.91 -0.22
N GLY A 274 2.31 -22.53 0.86
CA GLY A 274 2.55 -21.85 2.15
C GLY A 274 3.84 -21.02 2.22
N ASN A 275 4.64 -20.90 1.15
CA ASN A 275 5.86 -20.10 1.14
C ASN A 275 5.56 -18.60 0.96
N VAL A 276 5.17 -17.94 2.04
CA VAL A 276 4.80 -16.52 2.05
C VAL A 276 5.96 -15.55 1.82
N LYS A 277 7.21 -16.03 1.83
CA LYS A 277 8.40 -15.24 1.51
C LYS A 277 8.63 -15.15 -0.01
N GLY A 278 8.06 -16.07 -0.78
CA GLY A 278 8.32 -16.26 -2.21
C GLY A 278 9.59 -17.09 -2.48
N PRO A 279 9.84 -17.47 -3.74
CA PRO A 279 11.02 -18.23 -4.13
C PRO A 279 12.34 -17.49 -3.86
N ASP A 280 12.40 -16.22 -4.20
CA ASP A 280 13.46 -15.29 -3.80
C ASP A 280 12.93 -14.32 -2.75
N PHE A 281 13.24 -14.58 -1.48
CA PHE A 281 12.73 -13.75 -0.38
C PHE A 281 13.23 -12.31 -0.41
N LEU A 282 14.30 -12.00 -1.17
CA LEU A 282 14.77 -10.62 -1.37
C LEU A 282 13.77 -9.79 -2.16
N LYS A 283 12.99 -10.42 -3.05
CA LYS A 283 11.92 -9.76 -3.80
C LYS A 283 10.68 -9.43 -2.93
N GLY A 284 10.62 -9.95 -1.72
CA GLY A 284 9.67 -9.56 -0.68
C GLY A 284 10.04 -8.24 0.04
N GLU A 285 10.90 -7.40 -0.55
CA GLU A 285 11.33 -6.14 0.06
C GLU A 285 10.14 -5.24 0.38
N HIS A 286 9.26 -5.02 -0.59
CA HIS A 286 8.11 -4.15 -0.44
C HIS A 286 7.14 -4.64 0.66
N GLY A 287 6.72 -5.91 0.65
CA GLY A 287 5.82 -6.44 1.69
C GLY A 287 6.46 -6.51 3.08
N THR A 288 7.78 -6.73 3.16
CA THR A 288 8.53 -6.66 4.42
C THR A 288 8.55 -5.24 4.97
N HIS A 289 8.72 -4.23 4.09
CA HIS A 289 8.71 -2.82 4.46
C HIS A 289 7.33 -2.38 4.96
N VAL A 290 6.29 -2.71 4.22
CA VAL A 290 4.87 -2.48 4.60
C VAL A 290 4.55 -3.11 5.96
N SER A 291 4.96 -4.35 6.19
CA SER A 291 4.77 -5.05 7.46
C SER A 291 5.50 -4.38 8.62
N GLY A 292 6.70 -3.85 8.36
CA GLY A 292 7.48 -3.09 9.33
C GLY A 292 6.79 -1.81 9.77
N ILE A 293 6.24 -1.03 8.83
CA ILE A 293 5.48 0.19 9.16
C ILE A 293 4.33 -0.12 10.13
N ILE A 294 3.63 -1.22 9.92
CA ILE A 294 2.53 -1.63 10.81
C ILE A 294 3.05 -2.11 12.17
N ALA A 295 4.08 -2.98 12.18
CA ALA A 295 4.29 -3.90 13.31
C ALA A 295 5.74 -4.05 13.80
N GLN A 296 6.77 -3.45 13.18
CA GLN A 296 8.15 -3.58 13.70
C GLN A 296 8.24 -3.18 15.18
N ASN A 297 9.15 -3.81 15.92
CA ASN A 297 9.21 -3.67 17.36
C ASN A 297 9.59 -2.25 17.79
N ARG A 298 8.77 -1.64 18.66
CA ARG A 298 9.00 -0.28 19.16
C ARG A 298 10.00 -0.25 20.31
N GLY A 299 10.86 0.79 20.33
CA GLY A 299 11.73 1.12 21.45
C GLY A 299 12.85 0.12 21.69
N ASN A 300 13.18 -0.73 20.74
CA ASN A 300 14.25 -1.73 20.82
C ASN A 300 15.62 -1.22 20.36
N LYS A 301 15.71 0.05 19.95
CA LYS A 301 16.90 0.73 19.41
C LYS A 301 17.43 0.12 18.09
N LYS A 302 16.56 -0.53 17.34
CA LYS A 302 16.83 -1.05 16.00
C LYS A 302 15.80 -0.49 15.03
N GLY A 303 16.22 -0.19 13.81
CA GLY A 303 15.34 0.29 12.78
C GLY A 303 14.43 1.46 13.19
N GLY A 304 13.21 1.45 12.67
CA GLY A 304 12.14 2.36 13.07
C GLY A 304 11.26 1.79 14.17
N ASP A 305 10.09 2.40 14.34
CA ASP A 305 9.04 1.93 15.23
C ASP A 305 7.77 1.62 14.42
N GLY A 306 7.15 0.47 14.61
CA GLY A 306 5.83 0.16 14.03
C GLY A 306 4.72 1.00 14.67
N VAL A 307 3.64 1.24 13.92
CA VAL A 307 2.49 1.99 14.45
C VAL A 307 1.85 1.22 15.62
N VAL A 308 1.78 -0.12 15.55
CA VAL A 308 1.22 -0.97 16.62
C VAL A 308 2.30 -1.70 17.39
N ALA A 309 2.49 -1.35 18.67
CA ALA A 309 3.58 -1.88 19.48
C ALA A 309 3.49 -3.39 19.74
N ASN A 310 2.42 -3.87 20.42
CA ASN A 310 2.39 -5.23 20.97
C ASN A 310 1.15 -6.06 20.61
N ASN A 311 0.10 -5.42 20.13
CA ASN A 311 -1.21 -6.05 19.97
C ASN A 311 -1.55 -6.31 18.50
N VAL A 312 -0.57 -6.74 17.70
CA VAL A 312 -0.77 -7.00 16.27
C VAL A 312 -0.09 -8.31 15.87
N GLU A 313 -0.70 -9.02 14.96
CA GLU A 313 -0.11 -10.11 14.19
C GLU A 313 -0.29 -9.83 12.71
N ILE A 314 0.76 -9.97 11.95
CA ILE A 314 0.79 -9.83 10.48
C ILE A 314 0.53 -11.20 9.86
N MET A 315 -0.56 -11.32 9.13
CA MET A 315 -0.84 -12.47 8.26
C MET A 315 -0.25 -12.17 6.89
N ALA A 316 0.74 -12.96 6.49
CA ALA A 316 1.47 -12.75 5.25
C ALA A 316 0.72 -13.36 4.05
N ILE A 317 0.35 -12.54 3.07
CA ILE A 317 -0.40 -13.00 1.90
C ILE A 317 0.32 -12.49 0.64
N ARG A 318 0.94 -13.42 -0.10
CA ARG A 318 1.67 -13.09 -1.30
C ARG A 318 0.76 -13.21 -2.52
N ALA A 319 0.43 -12.08 -3.16
CA ALA A 319 -0.45 -12.01 -4.31
C ALA A 319 -0.05 -10.93 -5.34
N VAL A 320 1.04 -10.19 -5.07
CA VAL A 320 1.54 -9.10 -5.92
C VAL A 320 2.88 -9.50 -6.53
N PRO A 321 2.94 -9.81 -7.85
CA PRO A 321 4.18 -10.16 -8.55
C PRO A 321 4.97 -8.92 -8.95
N ASN A 322 6.15 -9.11 -9.56
CA ASN A 322 6.80 -8.07 -10.34
C ASN A 322 6.06 -7.92 -11.69
N GLY A 323 5.08 -7.04 -11.72
CA GLY A 323 4.05 -6.84 -12.75
C GLY A 323 2.72 -6.56 -12.08
N ASP A 324 1.60 -6.67 -12.82
CA ASP A 324 0.29 -6.42 -12.22
C ASP A 324 -0.30 -7.70 -11.60
N GLU A 325 -0.89 -7.54 -10.43
CA GLU A 325 -1.66 -8.58 -9.74
C GLU A 325 -2.89 -9.02 -10.56
N TYR A 326 -3.30 -10.28 -10.41
CA TYR A 326 -4.56 -10.76 -10.97
C TYR A 326 -5.74 -10.43 -10.05
N ASP A 327 -6.85 -9.99 -10.65
CA ASP A 327 -8.11 -9.74 -9.92
C ASP A 327 -8.56 -10.97 -9.13
N LYS A 328 -8.33 -12.18 -9.68
CA LYS A 328 -8.58 -13.46 -9.04
C LYS A 328 -7.82 -13.62 -7.74
N ASP A 329 -6.50 -13.39 -7.79
CA ASP A 329 -5.63 -13.56 -6.63
C ASP A 329 -5.99 -12.57 -5.52
N ILE A 330 -6.27 -11.30 -5.89
CA ILE A 330 -6.68 -10.27 -4.93
C ILE A 330 -8.03 -10.60 -4.29
N ALA A 331 -9.01 -11.04 -5.08
CA ALA A 331 -10.31 -11.43 -4.56
C ALA A 331 -10.22 -12.61 -3.59
N LEU A 332 -9.40 -13.61 -3.91
CA LEU A 332 -9.17 -14.77 -3.04
C LEU A 332 -8.32 -14.40 -1.82
N ALA A 333 -7.31 -13.54 -1.96
CA ALA A 333 -6.48 -13.05 -0.87
C ALA A 333 -7.30 -12.28 0.19
N ILE A 334 -8.21 -11.39 -0.26
CA ILE A 334 -9.14 -10.69 0.65
C ILE A 334 -10.01 -11.70 1.41
N ARG A 335 -10.59 -12.68 0.71
CA ARG A 335 -11.43 -13.71 1.36
C ARG A 335 -10.63 -14.55 2.33
N TYR A 336 -9.42 -15.00 1.94
CA TYR A 336 -8.51 -15.73 2.81
C TYR A 336 -8.20 -14.97 4.11
N ALA A 337 -7.84 -13.68 4.00
CA ALA A 337 -7.58 -12.85 5.17
C ALA A 337 -8.78 -12.77 6.11
N VAL A 338 -9.98 -12.57 5.55
CA VAL A 338 -11.25 -12.48 6.29
C VAL A 338 -11.55 -13.80 7.01
N ASP A 339 -11.46 -14.93 6.32
CA ASP A 339 -11.81 -16.27 6.83
C ASP A 339 -10.84 -16.71 7.94
N ASN A 340 -9.60 -16.23 7.89
CA ASN A 340 -8.58 -16.47 8.91
C ASN A 340 -8.51 -15.38 10.00
N GLY A 341 -9.53 -14.52 10.07
CA GLY A 341 -9.80 -13.65 11.22
C GLY A 341 -9.10 -12.29 11.20
N ALA A 342 -8.57 -11.84 10.06
CA ALA A 342 -8.10 -10.48 9.92
C ALA A 342 -9.22 -9.48 10.25
N LYS A 343 -8.87 -8.37 10.87
CA LYS A 343 -9.79 -7.25 11.17
C LYS A 343 -9.45 -6.00 10.37
N VAL A 344 -8.25 -5.95 9.85
CA VAL A 344 -7.76 -4.96 8.92
C VAL A 344 -7.00 -5.69 7.81
N ILE A 345 -7.15 -5.27 6.58
CA ILE A 345 -6.35 -5.74 5.44
C ILE A 345 -5.64 -4.52 4.87
N ASN A 346 -4.34 -4.64 4.61
CA ASN A 346 -3.56 -3.64 3.90
C ASN A 346 -3.30 -4.12 2.46
N GLY A 347 -3.65 -3.29 1.48
CA GLY A 347 -3.37 -3.47 0.06
C GLY A 347 -2.52 -2.31 -0.48
N SER A 348 -1.21 -2.52 -0.58
CA SER A 348 -0.25 -1.52 -1.09
C SER A 348 0.13 -1.80 -2.54
N PHE A 349 -0.85 -1.96 -3.41
CA PHE A 349 -0.72 -2.27 -4.84
C PHE A 349 -1.83 -1.59 -5.64
N GLY A 350 -1.76 -1.65 -6.96
CA GLY A 350 -2.82 -1.15 -7.82
C GLY A 350 -2.42 -1.15 -9.29
N LYS A 351 -3.44 -1.03 -10.16
CA LYS A 351 -3.30 -1.05 -11.63
C LYS A 351 -4.40 -0.23 -12.31
N ASP A 352 -4.17 0.14 -13.57
CA ASP A 352 -5.11 0.97 -14.33
C ASP A 352 -6.24 0.17 -15.00
N TYR A 353 -6.06 -1.15 -15.16
CA TYR A 353 -7.04 -2.04 -15.79
C TYR A 353 -7.44 -3.18 -14.87
N SER A 354 -8.73 -3.52 -14.82
CA SER A 354 -9.25 -4.63 -14.00
C SER A 354 -10.42 -5.30 -14.70
N PRO A 355 -10.15 -6.24 -15.62
CA PRO A 355 -11.19 -6.91 -16.41
C PRO A 355 -12.19 -7.71 -15.57
N ASN A 356 -11.77 -8.22 -14.41
CA ASN A 356 -12.57 -9.01 -13.50
C ASN A 356 -12.85 -8.27 -12.17
N LYS A 357 -12.93 -6.94 -12.19
CA LYS A 357 -13.15 -6.09 -10.99
C LYS A 357 -14.34 -6.51 -10.14
N GLU A 358 -15.36 -7.11 -10.72
CA GLU A 358 -16.53 -7.59 -9.96
C GLU A 358 -16.16 -8.66 -8.92
N TRP A 359 -15.14 -9.49 -9.18
CA TRP A 359 -14.66 -10.46 -8.19
C TRP A 359 -14.04 -9.78 -6.97
N VAL A 360 -13.31 -8.68 -7.21
CA VAL A 360 -12.70 -7.89 -6.14
C VAL A 360 -13.78 -7.11 -5.38
N PHE A 361 -14.75 -6.51 -6.08
CA PHE A 361 -15.91 -5.86 -5.44
C PHE A 361 -16.69 -6.82 -4.55
N ASP A 362 -16.93 -8.05 -4.99
CA ASP A 362 -17.61 -9.05 -4.19
C ASP A 362 -16.78 -9.49 -2.97
N ALA A 363 -15.45 -9.55 -3.10
CA ALA A 363 -14.57 -9.83 -1.98
C ALA A 363 -14.55 -8.69 -0.95
N ILE A 364 -14.55 -7.42 -1.39
CA ILE A 364 -14.64 -6.24 -0.53
C ILE A 364 -15.98 -6.22 0.23
N LYS A 365 -17.11 -6.49 -0.45
CA LYS A 365 -18.42 -6.64 0.21
C LYS A 365 -18.46 -7.79 1.20
N TYR A 366 -17.79 -8.90 0.87
CA TYR A 366 -17.63 -10.01 1.80
C TYR A 366 -16.87 -9.58 3.04
N ALA A 367 -15.75 -8.86 2.89
CA ALA A 367 -14.99 -8.30 4.01
C ALA A 367 -15.85 -7.36 4.87
N ALA A 368 -16.66 -6.48 4.26
CA ALA A 368 -17.62 -5.63 4.97
C ALA A 368 -18.61 -6.45 5.79
N SER A 369 -19.19 -7.52 5.21
CA SER A 369 -20.15 -8.41 5.89
C SER A 369 -19.55 -9.13 7.10
N LYS A 370 -18.23 -9.26 7.16
CA LYS A 370 -17.46 -9.88 8.25
C LYS A 370 -16.77 -8.85 9.15
N ASP A 371 -17.12 -7.59 9.00
CA ASP A 371 -16.58 -6.50 9.79
C ASP A 371 -15.06 -6.39 9.67
N VAL A 372 -14.54 -6.36 8.43
CA VAL A 372 -13.12 -6.21 8.11
C VAL A 372 -12.91 -4.95 7.29
N LEU A 373 -11.98 -4.11 7.72
CA LEU A 373 -11.58 -2.88 7.02
C LEU A 373 -10.51 -3.19 5.97
N PHE A 374 -10.67 -2.69 4.77
CA PHE A 374 -9.66 -2.73 3.71
C PHE A 374 -9.02 -1.34 3.55
N VAL A 375 -7.71 -1.25 3.75
CA VAL A 375 -6.92 -0.03 3.61
C VAL A 375 -6.07 -0.15 2.36
N HIS A 376 -6.22 0.78 1.44
CA HIS A 376 -5.66 0.70 0.09
C HIS A 376 -4.83 1.95 -0.27
N ALA A 377 -3.74 1.75 -1.01
CA ALA A 377 -2.91 2.84 -1.52
C ALA A 377 -3.57 3.53 -2.73
N ALA A 378 -3.55 4.87 -2.78
CA ALA A 378 -4.18 5.63 -3.86
C ALA A 378 -3.44 5.54 -5.21
N GLY A 379 -2.17 5.10 -5.24
CA GLY A 379 -1.32 5.07 -6.44
C GLY A 379 -0.35 6.24 -6.53
N ASN A 380 0.65 6.12 -7.42
CA ASN A 380 1.85 6.97 -7.43
C ASN A 380 2.08 7.70 -8.76
N ASP A 381 1.02 7.97 -9.52
CA ASP A 381 1.11 8.58 -10.84
C ASP A 381 0.77 10.07 -10.86
N GLY A 382 0.55 10.67 -9.68
CA GLY A 382 0.13 12.07 -9.58
C GLY A 382 -1.23 12.36 -10.24
N LYS A 383 -2.06 11.35 -10.44
CA LYS A 383 -3.35 11.45 -11.13
C LYS A 383 -4.49 11.84 -10.19
N ASN A 384 -5.47 12.55 -10.76
CA ASN A 384 -6.79 12.69 -10.10
C ASN A 384 -7.61 11.42 -10.36
N ILE A 385 -7.76 10.55 -9.36
CA ILE A 385 -8.48 9.28 -9.49
C ILE A 385 -10.01 9.42 -9.46
N ASP A 386 -10.55 10.63 -9.28
CA ASP A 386 -11.97 10.89 -9.53
C ASP A 386 -12.31 10.75 -11.03
N ILE A 387 -11.30 10.93 -11.89
CA ILE A 387 -11.44 10.79 -13.36
C ILE A 387 -10.58 9.69 -13.95
N ALA A 388 -9.32 9.52 -13.50
CA ALA A 388 -8.43 8.45 -13.97
C ALA A 388 -8.83 7.08 -13.38
N PRO A 389 -8.62 5.96 -14.11
CA PRO A 389 -8.81 4.63 -13.53
C PRO A 389 -7.80 4.37 -12.42
N ASN A 390 -8.21 3.59 -11.42
CA ASN A 390 -7.37 3.06 -10.35
C ASN A 390 -8.08 1.84 -9.74
N PHE A 391 -7.41 0.70 -9.66
CA PHE A 391 -7.97 -0.55 -9.14
C PHE A 391 -6.98 -1.24 -8.19
N PRO A 392 -7.49 -1.93 -7.12
CA PRO A 392 -8.90 -2.00 -6.75
C PRO A 392 -9.41 -0.63 -6.28
N ASN A 393 -10.72 -0.42 -6.42
CA ASN A 393 -11.42 0.70 -5.81
C ASN A 393 -12.74 0.20 -5.19
N ASP A 394 -13.48 1.09 -4.56
CA ASP A 394 -14.75 0.77 -3.93
C ASP A 394 -15.96 1.42 -4.63
N SER A 395 -15.81 1.84 -5.88
CA SER A 395 -16.87 2.49 -6.63
C SER A 395 -16.94 2.00 -8.09
N LYS A 396 -18.16 1.73 -8.57
CA LYS A 396 -18.40 1.36 -9.97
C LYS A 396 -18.54 2.56 -10.88
N ASP A 397 -19.02 3.66 -10.34
CA ASP A 397 -19.36 4.91 -11.05
C ASP A 397 -18.46 6.10 -10.64
N LYS A 398 -17.43 5.82 -9.81
CA LYS A 398 -16.52 6.81 -9.21
C LYS A 398 -17.20 7.84 -8.29
N ILE A 399 -18.42 7.55 -7.84
CA ILE A 399 -19.20 8.45 -6.98
C ILE A 399 -19.74 7.69 -5.77
N THR A 400 -20.27 6.48 -6.01
CA THR A 400 -20.99 5.72 -5.00
C THR A 400 -20.15 4.55 -4.51
N GLU A 401 -19.80 4.55 -3.24
CA GLU A 401 -19.09 3.42 -2.61
C GLU A 401 -19.96 2.15 -2.63
N ILE A 402 -19.34 1.02 -2.94
CA ILE A 402 -20.00 -0.29 -2.92
C ILE A 402 -20.23 -0.84 -1.51
N SER A 403 -19.41 -0.36 -0.56
CA SER A 403 -19.52 -0.70 0.87
C SER A 403 -18.65 0.25 1.71
N ASP A 404 -19.06 0.46 2.97
CA ASP A 404 -18.45 1.43 3.88
C ASP A 404 -17.33 0.80 4.73
N ASN A 405 -16.37 0.14 4.08
CA ASN A 405 -15.24 -0.53 4.73
C ASN A 405 -13.92 -0.42 3.97
N VAL A 406 -13.80 0.53 3.06
CA VAL A 406 -12.57 0.80 2.32
C VAL A 406 -12.03 2.17 2.70
N LEU A 407 -10.73 2.29 2.87
CA LEU A 407 -10.00 3.55 3.01
C LEU A 407 -8.93 3.63 1.93
N THR A 408 -9.05 4.58 1.03
CA THR A 408 -8.04 4.89 0.00
C THR A 408 -7.13 6.02 0.48
N ILE A 409 -5.82 5.78 0.52
CA ILE A 409 -4.85 6.60 1.23
C ILE A 409 -3.89 7.31 0.28
N GLY A 410 -3.88 8.65 0.33
CA GLY A 410 -2.89 9.49 -0.32
C GLY A 410 -1.62 9.66 0.52
N ALA A 411 -0.50 10.02 -0.12
CA ALA A 411 0.81 10.15 0.51
C ALA A 411 1.19 11.58 0.82
N LEU A 412 1.69 11.81 2.05
CA LEU A 412 2.27 13.06 2.49
C LEU A 412 3.80 13.06 2.36
N ASN A 413 4.34 14.25 2.11
CA ASN A 413 5.73 14.60 2.31
C ASN A 413 5.97 14.96 3.79
N ASN A 414 7.22 14.88 4.24
CA ASN A 414 7.65 15.24 5.58
C ASN A 414 7.78 16.77 5.83
N GLN A 415 7.31 17.59 4.88
CA GLN A 415 7.35 19.05 4.94
C GLN A 415 5.94 19.62 4.91
N CYS A 416 5.66 20.54 5.82
CA CYS A 416 4.43 21.33 5.78
C CYS A 416 4.44 22.38 4.65
N GLY A 417 3.30 23.00 4.40
CA GLY A 417 3.12 24.04 3.38
C GLY A 417 2.73 23.46 2.01
N VAL A 418 3.00 24.23 0.96
CA VAL A 418 2.53 23.89 -0.42
C VAL A 418 3.02 22.54 -0.96
N LYS A 419 4.10 21.99 -0.38
CA LYS A 419 4.67 20.68 -0.75
C LYS A 419 4.24 19.56 0.19
N LEU A 420 3.20 19.73 0.96
CA LEU A 420 2.73 18.73 1.93
C LEU A 420 2.32 17.42 1.26
N VAL A 421 1.63 17.47 0.13
CA VAL A 421 1.30 16.28 -0.66
C VAL A 421 2.57 15.81 -1.39
N ALA A 422 2.84 14.51 -1.34
CA ALA A 422 3.95 13.91 -2.08
C ALA A 422 3.70 14.08 -3.60
N PRO A 423 4.71 14.50 -4.38
CA PRO A 423 4.49 14.87 -5.79
C PRO A 423 3.96 13.71 -6.66
N PHE A 424 4.26 12.48 -6.30
CA PHE A 424 3.78 11.29 -6.98
C PHE A 424 2.36 10.86 -6.55
N SER A 425 1.87 11.34 -5.38
CA SER A 425 0.61 10.83 -4.84
C SER A 425 -0.56 11.10 -5.75
N ASN A 426 -1.34 10.07 -6.06
CA ASN A 426 -2.66 10.25 -6.58
C ASN A 426 -3.53 10.98 -5.54
N PHE A 427 -4.53 11.71 -6.04
CA PHE A 427 -5.45 12.52 -5.26
C PHE A 427 -6.86 12.44 -5.85
N GLY A 428 -7.87 12.87 -5.11
CA GLY A 428 -9.25 12.91 -5.59
C GLY A 428 -10.21 13.28 -4.46
N LYS A 429 -11.09 14.22 -4.71
CA LYS A 429 -12.06 14.72 -3.73
C LYS A 429 -13.08 13.66 -3.31
N VAL A 430 -13.32 12.68 -4.19
CA VAL A 430 -14.34 11.64 -3.99
C VAL A 430 -13.70 10.28 -3.69
N ASN A 431 -12.56 9.95 -4.31
CA ASN A 431 -12.01 8.60 -4.29
C ASN A 431 -10.69 8.46 -3.49
N VAL A 432 -10.23 9.52 -2.83
CA VAL A 432 -9.18 9.45 -1.80
C VAL A 432 -9.78 9.88 -0.47
N ASP A 433 -9.72 9.04 0.55
CA ASP A 433 -10.38 9.31 1.84
C ASP A 433 -9.58 10.26 2.73
N VAL A 434 -8.30 10.01 2.87
CA VAL A 434 -7.42 10.73 3.79
C VAL A 434 -5.95 10.60 3.37
N PHE A 435 -5.11 11.53 3.80
CA PHE A 435 -3.66 11.47 3.56
C PHE A 435 -2.88 11.06 4.81
N ALA A 436 -1.79 10.30 4.59
CA ALA A 436 -0.86 9.85 5.64
C ALA A 436 0.61 9.90 5.17
N PRO A 437 1.58 9.86 6.08
CA PRO A 437 3.01 9.82 5.75
C PRO A 437 3.37 8.75 4.72
N GLY A 438 3.97 9.15 3.59
CA GLY A 438 4.33 8.23 2.52
C GLY A 438 5.68 8.53 1.85
N MET A 439 6.34 9.66 2.17
CA MET A 439 7.63 10.03 1.64
C MET A 439 8.75 9.72 2.64
N GLN A 440 9.81 9.03 2.22
CA GLN A 440 10.96 8.71 3.08
C GLN A 440 10.52 8.03 4.40
N ILE A 441 9.84 6.90 4.29
CA ILE A 441 9.41 6.11 5.45
C ILE A 441 10.44 5.01 5.73
N TYR A 442 10.94 4.96 6.96
CA TYR A 442 11.98 4.04 7.39
C TYR A 442 11.40 2.79 8.03
N ALA A 443 11.62 1.62 7.42
CA ALA A 443 11.12 0.35 7.96
C ALA A 443 12.00 -0.85 7.54
N THR A 444 11.59 -2.04 7.99
CA THR A 444 12.26 -3.32 7.77
C THR A 444 12.32 -3.70 6.29
N VAL A 445 13.44 -4.24 5.83
CA VAL A 445 13.58 -4.92 4.53
C VAL A 445 14.34 -6.24 4.74
N PRO A 446 14.29 -7.20 3.80
CA PRO A 446 14.89 -8.53 3.98
C PRO A 446 16.33 -8.51 4.50
N ASN A 447 16.74 -9.63 5.13
CA ASN A 447 18.06 -9.79 5.73
C ASN A 447 18.34 -8.91 6.96
N ASN A 448 17.34 -8.65 7.78
CA ASN A 448 17.48 -7.83 8.99
C ASN A 448 18.03 -6.43 8.70
N LYS A 449 17.65 -5.88 7.54
CA LYS A 449 18.03 -4.53 7.13
C LYS A 449 16.84 -3.58 7.24
N TYR A 450 17.15 -2.29 7.06
CA TYR A 450 16.17 -1.21 7.10
C TYR A 450 16.47 -0.23 5.98
N LYS A 451 15.41 0.36 5.41
CA LYS A 451 15.53 1.26 4.26
C LYS A 451 14.49 2.37 4.32
N MET A 452 14.79 3.50 3.73
CA MET A 452 13.82 4.54 3.40
C MET A 452 13.15 4.19 2.08
N GLU A 453 11.83 4.05 2.11
CA GLU A 453 11.02 3.90 0.90
C GLU A 453 9.96 4.99 0.82
N GLN A 454 9.35 5.15 -0.35
CA GLN A 454 8.33 6.15 -0.59
C GLN A 454 7.24 5.62 -1.51
N GLY A 455 6.03 6.09 -1.29
CA GLY A 455 4.85 5.70 -2.06
C GLY A 455 3.58 5.84 -1.22
N THR A 456 2.44 5.83 -1.89
CA THR A 456 1.15 5.60 -1.22
C THR A 456 1.12 4.20 -0.58
N SER A 457 1.98 3.29 -1.08
CA SER A 457 2.28 1.99 -0.48
C SER A 457 2.83 2.07 0.94
N MET A 458 3.46 3.17 1.35
CA MET A 458 3.95 3.43 2.71
C MET A 458 2.93 4.22 3.53
N ALA A 459 2.07 4.99 2.87
CA ALA A 459 0.97 5.71 3.53
C ALA A 459 -0.16 4.75 3.98
N SER A 460 -0.53 3.79 3.16
CA SER A 460 -1.57 2.80 3.47
C SER A 460 -1.25 2.00 4.75
N PRO A 461 -0.08 1.37 4.94
CA PRO A 461 0.23 0.63 6.16
C PRO A 461 0.32 1.52 7.41
N ASN A 462 0.70 2.78 7.28
CA ASN A 462 0.60 3.74 8.36
C ASN A 462 -0.84 3.86 8.88
N VAL A 463 -1.82 3.95 7.97
CA VAL A 463 -3.25 4.01 8.32
C VAL A 463 -3.78 2.66 8.77
N ALA A 464 -3.38 1.56 8.14
CA ALA A 464 -3.74 0.21 8.58
C ALA A 464 -3.28 -0.05 10.03
N GLY A 465 -2.08 0.46 10.38
CA GLY A 465 -1.59 0.45 11.76
C GLY A 465 -2.48 1.26 12.72
N VAL A 466 -2.91 2.46 12.34
CA VAL A 466 -3.83 3.28 13.15
C VAL A 466 -5.18 2.57 13.31
N ALA A 467 -5.71 1.96 12.25
CA ALA A 467 -6.94 1.18 12.29
C ALA A 467 -6.82 -0.03 13.23
N ALA A 468 -5.72 -0.78 13.13
CA ALA A 468 -5.42 -1.91 14.01
C ALA A 468 -5.27 -1.45 15.47
N LEU A 469 -4.66 -0.29 15.71
CA LEU A 469 -4.53 0.30 17.05
C LEU A 469 -5.90 0.63 17.64
N ILE A 470 -6.79 1.27 16.88
CA ILE A 470 -8.17 1.55 17.31
C ILE A 470 -8.90 0.24 17.64
N ARG A 471 -8.87 -0.74 16.74
CA ARG A 471 -9.57 -2.02 16.93
C ARG A 471 -9.01 -2.84 18.10
N SER A 472 -7.71 -2.70 18.37
CA SER A 472 -7.07 -3.35 19.51
C SER A 472 -7.62 -2.87 20.86
N TYR A 473 -7.79 -1.56 21.01
CA TYR A 473 -8.25 -0.97 22.26
C TYR A 473 -9.77 -0.83 22.37
N TYR A 474 -10.47 -0.81 21.23
CA TYR A 474 -11.93 -0.66 21.13
C TYR A 474 -12.54 -1.68 20.18
N PRO A 475 -12.50 -2.99 20.53
CA PRO A 475 -12.90 -4.08 19.63
C PRO A 475 -14.42 -4.13 19.34
N ASN A 476 -15.23 -3.35 20.02
CA ASN A 476 -16.66 -3.20 19.76
C ASN A 476 -17.00 -2.18 18.65
N LEU A 477 -15.99 -1.50 18.09
CA LEU A 477 -16.17 -0.61 16.94
C LEU A 477 -16.12 -1.41 15.64
N THR A 478 -17.02 -1.10 14.73
CA THR A 478 -17.10 -1.75 13.41
C THR A 478 -16.04 -1.20 12.44
N ALA A 479 -15.81 -1.90 11.33
CA ALA A 479 -14.92 -1.45 10.26
C ALA A 479 -15.34 -0.06 9.73
N SER A 480 -16.63 0.13 9.45
CA SER A 480 -17.20 1.42 9.04
C SER A 480 -16.94 2.52 10.06
N GLU A 481 -17.19 2.26 11.36
CA GLU A 481 -16.92 3.26 12.40
C GLU A 481 -15.43 3.62 12.50
N VAL A 482 -14.54 2.64 12.32
CA VAL A 482 -13.09 2.89 12.30
C VAL A 482 -12.69 3.75 11.10
N LYS A 483 -13.26 3.48 9.90
CA LYS A 483 -13.10 4.34 8.70
C LYS A 483 -13.45 5.79 9.03
N HIS A 484 -14.67 6.02 9.50
CA HIS A 484 -15.14 7.38 9.81
C HIS A 484 -14.36 8.04 10.94
N ILE A 485 -13.97 7.30 11.99
CA ILE A 485 -13.11 7.82 13.05
C ILE A 485 -11.79 8.34 12.48
N ILE A 486 -11.13 7.59 11.61
CA ILE A 486 -9.85 7.99 11.02
C ILE A 486 -10.02 9.26 10.18
N MET A 487 -11.06 9.33 9.35
CA MET A 487 -11.35 10.48 8.50
C MET A 487 -11.75 11.71 9.33
N ASP A 488 -12.67 11.56 10.29
CA ASP A 488 -13.26 12.67 11.03
C ASP A 488 -12.31 13.26 12.07
N SER A 489 -11.48 12.44 12.71
CA SER A 489 -10.53 12.86 13.74
C SER A 489 -9.23 13.43 13.20
N GLY A 490 -9.00 13.32 11.90
CA GLY A 490 -7.77 13.82 11.26
C GLY A 490 -7.56 15.33 11.48
N THR A 491 -6.34 15.78 11.27
CA THR A 491 -5.98 17.21 11.35
C THR A 491 -6.31 17.88 10.02
N ALA A 492 -7.16 18.90 10.05
CA ALA A 492 -7.52 19.70 8.86
C ALA A 492 -6.32 20.57 8.43
N ILE A 493 -6.14 20.69 7.12
CA ILE A 493 -5.09 21.49 6.51
C ILE A 493 -5.74 22.72 5.85
N PRO A 494 -5.51 23.94 6.37
CA PRO A 494 -6.26 25.12 5.94
C PRO A 494 -5.59 25.89 4.80
N TYR A 495 -4.61 25.34 4.13
CA TYR A 495 -3.86 26.02 3.06
C TYR A 495 -3.87 25.22 1.75
N GLU A 496 -3.44 25.88 0.68
CA GLU A 496 -3.28 25.28 -0.64
C GLU A 496 -2.02 24.42 -0.73
N VAL A 497 -2.13 23.36 -1.50
CA VAL A 497 -1.02 22.43 -1.80
C VAL A 497 -0.82 22.29 -3.31
N ILE A 498 0.32 21.78 -3.70
CA ILE A 498 0.61 21.42 -5.08
C ILE A 498 0.43 19.90 -5.21
N VAL A 499 -0.34 19.47 -6.22
CA VAL A 499 -0.60 18.07 -6.53
C VAL A 499 -0.34 17.76 -8.00
N GLY A 500 -0.05 16.49 -8.26
CA GLY A 500 0.07 15.93 -9.61
C GLY A 500 1.30 16.37 -10.38
N GLU A 501 1.50 15.71 -11.52
CA GLU A 501 2.63 16.01 -12.42
C GLU A 501 2.55 17.42 -13.01
N GLU A 502 1.33 17.93 -13.26
CA GLU A 502 1.08 19.28 -13.76
C GLU A 502 1.33 20.36 -12.69
N LYS A 503 1.64 19.97 -11.46
CA LYS A 503 1.88 20.86 -10.32
C LYS A 503 0.71 21.82 -10.06
N THR A 504 -0.50 21.29 -10.13
CA THR A 504 -1.72 22.06 -9.91
C THR A 504 -1.80 22.49 -8.45
N LYS A 505 -2.06 23.79 -8.23
CA LYS A 505 -2.24 24.36 -6.90
C LYS A 505 -3.73 24.39 -6.55
N MET A 506 -4.11 23.79 -5.42
CA MET A 506 -5.50 23.73 -4.96
C MET A 506 -5.60 23.68 -3.43
N PRO A 507 -6.75 24.01 -2.84
CA PRO A 507 -6.98 23.79 -1.41
C PRO A 507 -6.78 22.32 -1.04
N PHE A 508 -6.11 22.03 0.08
CA PHE A 508 -5.92 20.65 0.53
C PHE A 508 -7.26 19.93 0.73
N SER A 509 -8.32 20.66 1.14
CA SER A 509 -9.68 20.12 1.27
C SER A 509 -10.27 19.53 -0.01
N GLU A 510 -9.70 19.87 -1.18
CA GLU A 510 -10.12 19.35 -2.48
C GLU A 510 -9.30 18.15 -2.96
N THR A 511 -8.33 17.69 -2.17
CA THR A 511 -7.45 16.57 -2.53
C THR A 511 -7.93 15.21 -2.01
N CYS A 512 -8.84 15.21 -1.03
CA CYS A 512 -9.45 13.99 -0.47
C CYS A 512 -10.81 14.27 0.18
N VAL A 513 -11.58 13.22 0.45
CA VAL A 513 -12.94 13.28 1.05
C VAL A 513 -12.92 14.02 2.37
N SER A 514 -12.03 13.65 3.29
CA SER A 514 -11.95 14.24 4.62
C SER A 514 -11.36 15.66 4.63
N GLY A 515 -10.54 16.04 3.65
CA GLY A 515 -9.75 17.26 3.68
C GLY A 515 -8.74 17.28 4.86
N LYS A 516 -8.30 16.13 5.33
CA LYS A 516 -7.48 15.99 6.55
C LYS A 516 -6.31 15.02 6.37
N ILE A 517 -5.33 15.16 7.25
CA ILE A 517 -4.26 14.17 7.44
C ILE A 517 -4.56 13.33 8.68
N VAL A 518 -4.14 12.06 8.68
CA VAL A 518 -4.41 11.12 9.78
C VAL A 518 -3.78 11.59 11.09
N ASN A 519 -4.52 11.42 12.19
CA ASN A 519 -4.05 11.72 13.54
C ASN A 519 -4.47 10.60 14.51
N ALA A 520 -3.54 9.73 14.89
CA ALA A 520 -3.79 8.59 15.76
C ALA A 520 -4.23 8.98 17.17
N TYR A 521 -3.70 10.08 17.70
CA TYR A 521 -4.07 10.56 19.03
C TYR A 521 -5.54 10.99 19.09
N ASN A 522 -5.98 11.80 18.14
CA ASN A 522 -7.37 12.24 18.04
C ASN A 522 -8.30 11.05 17.73
N ALA A 523 -7.88 10.14 16.86
CA ALA A 523 -8.64 8.94 16.51
C ALA A 523 -8.92 8.05 17.72
N LEU A 524 -7.94 7.84 18.59
CA LEU A 524 -8.12 7.05 19.81
C LEU A 524 -9.03 7.73 20.83
N ILE A 525 -8.99 9.06 20.96
CA ILE A 525 -9.92 9.81 21.81
C ILE A 525 -11.36 9.66 21.28
N MET A 526 -11.56 9.80 19.97
CA MET A 526 -12.88 9.63 19.34
C MET A 526 -13.38 8.20 19.50
N ALA A 527 -12.52 7.21 19.29
CA ALA A 527 -12.82 5.80 19.45
C ALA A 527 -13.26 5.46 20.88
N GLU A 528 -12.56 5.99 21.90
CA GLU A 528 -12.94 5.78 23.30
C GLU A 528 -14.34 6.34 23.58
N LYS A 529 -14.62 7.55 23.13
CA LYS A 529 -15.91 8.20 23.32
C LYS A 529 -17.05 7.41 22.68
N LEU A 530 -16.86 7.00 21.42
CA LEU A 530 -17.86 6.20 20.69
C LEU A 530 -18.04 4.82 21.34
N SER A 531 -16.95 4.13 21.68
CA SER A 531 -16.99 2.81 22.32
C SER A 531 -17.73 2.84 23.66
N LYS A 532 -17.59 3.93 24.43
CA LYS A 532 -18.32 4.13 25.70
C LYS A 532 -19.80 4.39 25.51
N SER A 533 -20.22 5.07 24.45
CA SER A 533 -21.63 5.35 24.15
C SER A 533 -22.42 4.10 23.70
N LYS A 534 -21.73 3.02 23.34
CA LYS A 534 -22.31 1.73 22.94
C LYS A 534 -22.51 0.75 24.12
N LYS A 535 -21.96 1.07 25.29
CA LYS A 535 -22.14 0.29 26.52
C LYS A 535 -23.35 0.81 27.32
#